data_f456eca7ff6bab30a4be0cbf1814791f
#
_entry.id   f456eca7ff6bab30a4be0cbf1814791f
#
_cell.length_a   1.000
_cell.length_b   1.000
_cell.length_c   1.000
_cell.angle_alpha   90.00
_cell.angle_beta   90.00
_cell.angle_gamma   90.00
#
_symmetry.space_group_name_H-M   'P 1'
#
loop_
_entity.id
_entity.type
_entity.pdbx_description
1 polymer ?
#
loop_
_entity_poly.entity_id
_entity_poly.type
_entity_poly.pdbx_seq_one_letter_code
_entity_poly.pdbx_strand_id
1 'polypeptide(L)'
;VFLGWSPGTEEEIFTLDELATRFEITEVHKGGAVFDADRLDYLNGVYIRALTDEQLALRLRSFVPDELDDRSLLAVVPLIKERLVRLADASELVAFLVESDAIVAGRYLPDELVPKRATAEETAVALARARDVLAGVAAEDFASAELESRCRTAAEELGWKPGDFFKPMRIALTGRAVSPPLFGSMELLGRERCLARIDAALVKLSREVAPA
;
A
#
# COMPACT_ATOMS: atom_id res chain seq x y z
N VAL A 1 -20.75 -12.46 -19.10
CA VAL A 1 -22.03 -13.13 -19.19
C VAL A 1 -23.15 -12.36 -18.50
N PHE A 2 -22.96 -11.79 -17.31
CA PHE A 2 -23.98 -11.08 -16.51
C PHE A 2 -24.63 -9.84 -17.17
N LEU A 3 -24.17 -9.39 -18.31
CA LEU A 3 -24.82 -8.31 -19.08
C LEU A 3 -26.08 -8.73 -19.83
N GLY A 4 -26.38 -10.01 -19.90
CA GLY A 4 -27.57 -10.48 -20.60
C GLY A 4 -28.00 -11.89 -20.23
N TRP A 5 -27.28 -12.55 -19.32
CA TRP A 5 -27.57 -13.88 -18.84
C TRP A 5 -27.47 -13.98 -17.32
N SER A 6 -28.25 -14.83 -16.70
CA SER A 6 -28.20 -15.10 -15.26
C SER A 6 -28.21 -16.61 -15.02
N PRO A 7 -27.41 -17.14 -14.10
CA PRO A 7 -27.40 -18.56 -13.76
C PRO A 7 -28.68 -19.02 -13.02
N GLY A 8 -29.62 -18.11 -12.73
CA GLY A 8 -30.81 -18.41 -11.93
C GLY A 8 -30.55 -18.62 -10.44
N THR A 9 -29.32 -18.33 -9.99
CA THR A 9 -28.86 -18.40 -8.58
C THR A 9 -28.22 -17.09 -8.18
N GLU A 10 -27.91 -16.93 -6.89
CA GLU A 10 -27.14 -15.78 -6.37
C GLU A 10 -25.64 -15.93 -6.55
N GLU A 11 -25.19 -17.03 -7.15
CA GLU A 11 -23.78 -17.30 -7.42
C GLU A 11 -23.27 -16.38 -8.53
N GLU A 12 -22.15 -15.69 -8.29
CA GLU A 12 -21.56 -14.73 -9.21
C GLU A 12 -20.13 -15.08 -9.64
N ILE A 13 -19.47 -15.97 -8.91
CA ILE A 13 -18.08 -16.35 -9.14
C ILE A 13 -18.03 -17.72 -9.80
N PHE A 14 -17.51 -17.77 -11.01
CA PHE A 14 -17.42 -18.98 -11.82
C PHE A 14 -16.04 -19.10 -12.46
N THR A 15 -15.57 -20.30 -12.61
CA THR A 15 -14.49 -20.60 -13.54
C THR A 15 -15.03 -20.58 -15.00
N LEU A 16 -14.13 -20.48 -15.97
CA LEU A 16 -14.51 -20.53 -17.37
C LEU A 16 -15.21 -21.85 -17.72
N ASP A 17 -14.74 -22.97 -17.18
CA ASP A 17 -15.32 -24.32 -17.42
C ASP A 17 -16.72 -24.45 -16.83
N GLU A 18 -16.95 -23.91 -15.64
CA GLU A 18 -18.30 -23.84 -15.03
C GLU A 18 -19.25 -22.99 -15.86
N LEU A 19 -18.79 -21.84 -16.36
CA LEU A 19 -19.59 -21.00 -17.24
C LEU A 19 -19.88 -21.70 -18.57
N ALA A 20 -18.89 -22.35 -19.18
CA ALA A 20 -19.06 -23.09 -20.44
C ALA A 20 -20.09 -24.23 -20.30
N THR A 21 -20.21 -24.83 -19.11
CA THR A 21 -21.16 -25.90 -18.84
C THR A 21 -22.58 -25.38 -18.56
N ARG A 22 -22.69 -24.18 -17.93
CA ARG A 22 -24.00 -23.64 -17.48
C ARG A 22 -24.61 -22.64 -18.45
N PHE A 23 -23.80 -22.01 -19.32
CA PHE A 23 -24.26 -20.94 -20.19
C PHE A 23 -25.09 -21.52 -21.36
N GLU A 24 -26.33 -21.06 -21.47
CA GLU A 24 -27.22 -21.36 -22.56
C GLU A 24 -27.59 -20.08 -23.33
N ILE A 25 -27.28 -20.02 -24.62
CA ILE A 25 -27.51 -18.84 -25.45
C ILE A 25 -29.01 -18.50 -25.58
N THR A 26 -29.87 -19.50 -25.43
CA THR A 26 -31.33 -19.34 -25.50
C THR A 26 -31.90 -18.61 -24.29
N GLU A 27 -31.17 -18.57 -23.17
CA GLU A 27 -31.52 -17.89 -21.93
C GLU A 27 -31.07 -16.45 -21.88
N VAL A 28 -30.37 -15.98 -22.91
CA VAL A 28 -29.86 -14.59 -22.97
C VAL A 28 -31.07 -13.64 -23.16
N HIS A 29 -31.19 -12.68 -22.23
CA HIS A 29 -32.24 -11.67 -22.29
C HIS A 29 -31.99 -10.65 -23.39
N LYS A 30 -33.02 -10.31 -24.16
CA LYS A 30 -32.94 -9.31 -25.25
C LYS A 30 -33.02 -7.86 -24.76
N GLY A 31 -33.15 -7.63 -23.47
CA GLY A 31 -33.20 -6.28 -22.89
C GLY A 31 -31.88 -5.60 -22.87
N GLY A 32 -31.87 -4.26 -22.85
CA GLY A 32 -30.65 -3.48 -22.65
C GLY A 32 -30.07 -3.76 -21.25
N ALA A 33 -28.83 -4.18 -21.18
CA ALA A 33 -28.13 -4.37 -19.91
C ALA A 33 -27.44 -3.07 -19.49
N VAL A 34 -27.52 -2.75 -18.20
CA VAL A 34 -26.73 -1.65 -17.60
C VAL A 34 -25.37 -2.21 -17.20
N PHE A 35 -24.31 -1.60 -17.74
CA PHE A 35 -22.95 -1.94 -17.33
C PHE A 35 -22.66 -1.35 -15.96
N ASP A 36 -22.43 -2.21 -14.97
CA ASP A 36 -22.06 -1.83 -13.60
C ASP A 36 -20.54 -1.99 -13.43
N ALA A 37 -19.85 -0.84 -13.41
CA ALA A 37 -18.39 -0.80 -13.26
C ALA A 37 -17.95 -1.22 -11.86
N ASP A 38 -18.71 -0.86 -10.83
CA ASP A 38 -18.36 -1.19 -9.43
C ASP A 38 -18.46 -2.69 -9.20
N ARG A 39 -19.50 -3.33 -9.79
CA ARG A 39 -19.63 -4.79 -9.76
C ARG A 39 -18.50 -5.50 -10.52
N LEU A 40 -18.07 -4.95 -11.67
CA LEU A 40 -16.92 -5.49 -12.39
C LEU A 40 -15.64 -5.40 -11.56
N ASP A 41 -15.39 -4.26 -10.94
CA ASP A 41 -14.24 -4.04 -10.08
C ASP A 41 -14.26 -4.98 -8.85
N TYR A 42 -15.43 -5.19 -8.24
CA TYR A 42 -15.60 -6.18 -7.17
C TYR A 42 -15.22 -7.59 -7.62
N LEU A 43 -15.79 -8.06 -8.74
CA LEU A 43 -15.49 -9.39 -9.29
C LEU A 43 -14.01 -9.55 -9.64
N ASN A 44 -13.43 -8.55 -10.28
CA ASN A 44 -12.01 -8.55 -10.62
C ASN A 44 -11.12 -8.66 -9.37
N GLY A 45 -11.43 -7.90 -8.30
CA GLY A 45 -10.77 -8.01 -7.01
C GLY A 45 -10.87 -9.41 -6.40
N VAL A 46 -12.04 -10.08 -6.51
CA VAL A 46 -12.22 -11.47 -6.04
C VAL A 46 -11.28 -12.43 -6.78
N TYR A 47 -11.21 -12.34 -8.12
CA TYR A 47 -10.31 -13.20 -8.90
C TYR A 47 -8.83 -12.90 -8.63
N ILE A 48 -8.46 -11.64 -8.42
CA ILE A 48 -7.07 -11.28 -8.03
C ILE A 48 -6.71 -11.93 -6.70
N ARG A 49 -7.56 -11.83 -5.68
CA ARG A 49 -7.33 -12.41 -4.36
C ARG A 49 -7.29 -13.95 -4.35
N ALA A 50 -7.97 -14.58 -5.29
CA ALA A 50 -7.96 -16.05 -5.44
C ALA A 50 -6.64 -16.60 -6.04
N LEU A 51 -5.80 -15.77 -6.66
CA LEU A 51 -4.50 -16.19 -7.18
C LEU A 51 -3.53 -16.50 -6.03
N THR A 52 -2.57 -17.43 -6.26
CA THR A 52 -1.41 -17.52 -5.37
C THR A 52 -0.52 -16.29 -5.54
N ASP A 53 0.40 -16.05 -4.60
CA ASP A 53 1.27 -14.87 -4.67
C ASP A 53 2.20 -14.95 -5.88
N GLU A 54 2.67 -16.15 -6.25
CA GLU A 54 3.49 -16.39 -7.43
C GLU A 54 2.69 -16.14 -8.73
N GLN A 55 1.45 -16.63 -8.79
CA GLN A 55 0.57 -16.38 -9.93
C GLN A 55 0.27 -14.89 -10.10
N LEU A 56 0.04 -14.19 -9.00
CA LEU A 56 -0.22 -12.76 -9.02
C LEU A 56 1.04 -12.00 -9.43
N ALA A 57 2.22 -12.31 -8.86
CA ALA A 57 3.48 -11.69 -9.22
C ALA A 57 3.75 -11.80 -10.73
N LEU A 58 3.56 -13.00 -11.31
CA LEU A 58 3.73 -13.21 -12.75
C LEU A 58 2.80 -12.31 -13.58
N ARG A 59 1.53 -12.15 -13.17
CA ARG A 59 0.57 -11.29 -13.88
C ARG A 59 0.86 -9.81 -13.69
N LEU A 60 1.44 -9.41 -12.56
CA LEU A 60 1.77 -8.02 -12.27
C LEU A 60 3.02 -7.54 -13.00
N ARG A 61 3.87 -8.44 -13.51
CA ARG A 61 5.17 -8.07 -14.11
C ARG A 61 5.06 -6.98 -15.20
N SER A 62 4.03 -7.02 -16.02
CA SER A 62 3.79 -6.03 -17.09
C SER A 62 3.13 -4.71 -16.60
N PHE A 63 2.76 -4.64 -15.33
CA PHE A 63 2.08 -3.47 -14.73
C PHE A 63 2.94 -2.72 -13.72
N VAL A 64 4.12 -3.23 -13.39
CA VAL A 64 5.03 -2.62 -12.41
C VAL A 64 6.33 -2.17 -13.10
N PRO A 65 7.07 -1.22 -12.52
CA PRO A 65 8.35 -0.76 -13.09
C PRO A 65 9.35 -1.91 -13.28
N ASP A 66 10.13 -1.84 -14.36
CA ASP A 66 11.16 -2.86 -14.68
C ASP A 66 12.28 -2.90 -13.64
N GLU A 67 12.53 -1.78 -12.95
CA GLU A 67 13.51 -1.64 -11.86
C GLU A 67 13.15 -2.49 -10.63
N LEU A 68 11.88 -2.88 -10.46
CA LEU A 68 11.47 -3.80 -9.41
C LEU A 68 11.76 -5.23 -9.84
N ASP A 69 12.80 -5.85 -9.28
CA ASP A 69 13.15 -7.23 -9.59
C ASP A 69 12.06 -8.24 -9.15
N ASP A 70 12.10 -9.45 -9.70
CA ASP A 70 11.07 -10.48 -9.47
C ASP A 70 11.01 -10.93 -7.99
N ARG A 71 12.13 -10.91 -7.28
CA ARG A 71 12.19 -11.25 -5.85
C ARG A 71 11.45 -10.19 -5.02
N SER A 72 11.74 -8.93 -5.29
CA SER A 72 11.10 -7.80 -4.62
C SER A 72 9.61 -7.73 -4.98
N LEU A 73 9.26 -8.01 -6.24
CA LEU A 73 7.87 -8.09 -6.68
C LEU A 73 7.12 -9.19 -5.92
N LEU A 74 7.66 -10.40 -5.84
CA LEU A 74 7.03 -11.48 -5.08
C LEU A 74 6.89 -11.13 -3.59
N ALA A 75 7.89 -10.48 -3.00
CA ALA A 75 7.87 -10.09 -1.59
C ALA A 75 6.83 -8.99 -1.28
N VAL A 76 6.51 -8.10 -2.24
CA VAL A 76 5.53 -7.03 -2.04
C VAL A 76 4.09 -7.49 -2.30
N VAL A 77 3.88 -8.55 -3.06
CA VAL A 77 2.53 -9.07 -3.40
C VAL A 77 1.63 -9.25 -2.18
N PRO A 78 2.04 -9.92 -1.07
CA PRO A 78 1.19 -10.07 0.11
C PRO A 78 0.74 -8.75 0.73
N LEU A 79 1.54 -7.69 0.58
CA LEU A 79 1.24 -6.36 1.12
C LEU A 79 0.22 -5.58 0.29
N ILE A 80 0.12 -5.87 -1.01
CA ILE A 80 -0.74 -5.11 -1.93
C ILE A 80 -1.98 -5.88 -2.40
N LYS A 81 -1.95 -7.21 -2.35
CA LYS A 81 -2.98 -8.12 -2.90
C LYS A 81 -4.41 -7.74 -2.51
N GLU A 82 -4.65 -7.49 -1.22
CA GLU A 82 -5.97 -7.09 -0.70
C GLU A 82 -6.43 -5.70 -1.14
N ARG A 83 -5.50 -4.87 -1.67
CA ARG A 83 -5.76 -3.50 -2.12
C ARG A 83 -5.95 -3.40 -3.63
N LEU A 84 -5.62 -4.46 -4.36
CA LEU A 84 -5.74 -4.49 -5.80
C LEU A 84 -7.20 -4.70 -6.20
N VAL A 85 -7.73 -3.75 -6.94
CA VAL A 85 -8.99 -3.87 -7.67
C VAL A 85 -8.69 -4.25 -9.12
N ARG A 86 -7.64 -3.67 -9.70
CA ARG A 86 -7.12 -3.96 -11.05
C ARG A 86 -5.62 -4.21 -10.99
N LEU A 87 -5.09 -5.02 -11.90
CA LEU A 87 -3.64 -5.29 -11.93
C LEU A 87 -2.83 -4.00 -12.15
N ALA A 88 -3.36 -3.03 -12.90
CA ALA A 88 -2.71 -1.75 -13.15
C ALA A 88 -2.51 -0.91 -11.88
N ASP A 89 -3.30 -1.13 -10.83
CA ASP A 89 -3.18 -0.39 -9.55
C ASP A 89 -1.85 -0.72 -8.85
N ALA A 90 -1.23 -1.85 -9.19
CA ALA A 90 0.04 -2.27 -8.60
C ALA A 90 1.16 -1.27 -8.84
N SER A 91 1.22 -0.64 -10.04
CA SER A 91 2.26 0.34 -10.36
C SER A 91 2.36 1.43 -9.30
N GLU A 92 1.22 1.98 -8.90
CA GLU A 92 1.15 3.05 -7.90
C GLU A 92 1.47 2.57 -6.48
N LEU A 93 1.04 1.35 -6.14
CA LEU A 93 1.25 0.77 -4.82
C LEU A 93 2.72 0.39 -4.56
N VAL A 94 3.49 0.07 -5.60
CA VAL A 94 4.90 -0.35 -5.45
C VAL A 94 5.90 0.76 -5.80
N ALA A 95 5.47 1.88 -6.40
CA ALA A 95 6.33 2.93 -6.91
C ALA A 95 7.37 3.42 -5.89
N PHE A 96 6.99 3.52 -4.60
CA PHE A 96 7.88 3.96 -3.53
C PHE A 96 9.12 3.07 -3.35
N LEU A 97 9.08 1.80 -3.79
CA LEU A 97 10.21 0.88 -3.69
C LEU A 97 11.34 1.20 -4.68
N VAL A 98 11.00 1.70 -5.87
CA VAL A 98 11.96 1.97 -6.95
C VAL A 98 12.31 3.44 -7.12
N GLU A 99 11.41 4.34 -6.73
CA GLU A 99 11.63 5.78 -6.83
C GLU A 99 12.73 6.29 -5.91
N SER A 100 13.47 7.30 -6.38
CA SER A 100 14.46 7.96 -5.55
C SER A 100 13.83 8.64 -4.33
N ASP A 101 14.60 8.77 -3.24
CA ASP A 101 14.12 9.38 -2.01
C ASP A 101 13.72 10.86 -2.22
N ALA A 102 14.37 11.55 -3.17
CA ALA A 102 14.02 12.92 -3.55
C ALA A 102 12.64 13.01 -4.23
N ILE A 103 12.28 12.05 -5.10
CA ILE A 103 10.96 11.99 -5.74
C ILE A 103 9.89 11.75 -4.67
N VAL A 104 10.10 10.78 -3.80
CA VAL A 104 9.15 10.47 -2.72
C VAL A 104 8.98 11.67 -1.79
N ALA A 105 10.08 12.31 -1.38
CA ALA A 105 10.03 13.53 -0.59
C ALA A 105 9.30 14.68 -1.31
N GLY A 106 9.36 14.77 -2.63
CA GLY A 106 8.64 15.78 -3.41
C GLY A 106 7.11 15.64 -3.44
N ARG A 107 6.57 14.49 -3.04
CA ARG A 107 5.14 14.16 -3.17
C ARG A 107 4.24 14.71 -2.08
N TYR A 108 4.78 15.16 -0.97
CA TYR A 108 4.00 15.64 0.17
C TYR A 108 4.48 17.01 0.66
N LEU A 109 3.56 17.77 1.20
CA LEU A 109 3.84 19.03 1.89
C LEU A 109 4.07 18.77 3.39
N PRO A 110 4.76 19.67 4.11
CA PRO A 110 5.02 19.51 5.54
C PRO A 110 3.75 19.34 6.39
N ASP A 111 2.68 20.06 6.09
CA ASP A 111 1.39 20.01 6.78
C ASP A 111 0.70 18.63 6.67
N GLU A 112 0.92 17.91 5.58
CA GLU A 112 0.38 16.57 5.40
C GLU A 112 0.98 15.55 6.38
N LEU A 113 2.22 15.79 6.85
CA LEU A 113 2.86 14.99 7.88
C LEU A 113 2.18 15.14 9.23
N VAL A 114 1.60 16.33 9.49
CA VAL A 114 1.08 16.68 10.81
C VAL A 114 -0.28 16.00 11.04
N PRO A 115 -0.46 15.20 12.11
CA PRO A 115 -1.75 14.67 12.50
C PRO A 115 -2.70 15.79 12.97
N LYS A 116 -4.01 15.58 12.83
CA LYS A 116 -5.03 16.59 13.19
C LYS A 116 -4.96 17.11 14.63
N ARG A 117 -4.31 16.38 15.54
CA ARG A 117 -4.26 16.68 16.98
C ARG A 117 -2.86 17.00 17.48
N ALA A 118 -1.93 17.27 16.58
CA ALA A 118 -0.55 17.58 16.91
C ALA A 118 -0.09 18.85 16.17
N THR A 119 0.96 19.48 16.66
CA THR A 119 1.68 20.55 15.98
C THR A 119 2.81 20.02 15.10
N ALA A 120 3.42 20.88 14.30
CA ALA A 120 4.60 20.52 13.50
C ALA A 120 5.78 20.16 14.42
N GLU A 121 5.98 20.89 15.53
CA GLU A 121 7.02 20.62 16.51
C GLU A 121 6.84 19.26 17.20
N GLU A 122 5.61 18.98 17.67
CA GLU A 122 5.30 17.68 18.28
C GLU A 122 5.48 16.54 17.28
N THR A 123 5.11 16.75 16.02
CA THR A 123 5.30 15.77 14.95
C THR A 123 6.78 15.54 14.65
N ALA A 124 7.59 16.60 14.65
CA ALA A 124 9.04 16.49 14.46
C ALA A 124 9.68 15.67 15.61
N VAL A 125 9.28 15.90 16.86
CA VAL A 125 9.75 15.11 18.02
C VAL A 125 9.37 13.64 17.89
N ALA A 126 8.11 13.35 17.52
CA ALA A 126 7.62 11.99 17.35
C ALA A 126 8.35 11.27 16.18
N LEU A 127 8.55 11.96 15.07
CA LEU A 127 9.24 11.41 13.91
C LEU A 127 10.75 11.20 14.18
N ALA A 128 11.40 12.11 14.96
CA ALA A 128 12.77 11.93 15.41
C ALA A 128 12.89 10.71 16.33
N ARG A 129 11.95 10.51 17.25
CA ARG A 129 11.90 9.30 18.09
C ARG A 129 11.75 8.04 17.26
N ALA A 130 10.87 8.05 16.25
CA ALA A 130 10.73 6.92 15.31
C ALA A 130 12.06 6.64 14.58
N ARG A 131 12.74 7.68 14.08
CA ARG A 131 14.06 7.55 13.46
C ARG A 131 15.08 6.88 14.38
N ASP A 132 15.14 7.29 15.63
CA ASP A 132 16.09 6.71 16.62
C ASP A 132 15.79 5.24 16.89
N VAL A 133 14.50 4.87 16.97
CA VAL A 133 14.06 3.47 17.06
C VAL A 133 14.59 2.66 15.89
N LEU A 134 14.40 3.15 14.65
CA LEU A 134 14.86 2.45 13.44
C LEU A 134 16.39 2.38 13.36
N ALA A 135 17.08 3.45 13.78
CA ALA A 135 18.54 3.47 13.82
C ALA A 135 19.13 2.46 14.83
N GLY A 136 18.38 2.16 15.90
CA GLY A 136 18.78 1.17 16.92
C GLY A 136 18.48 -0.29 16.55
N VAL A 137 17.85 -0.56 15.39
CA VAL A 137 17.64 -1.94 14.89
C VAL A 137 18.78 -2.31 13.95
N ALA A 138 19.41 -3.47 14.17
CA ALA A 138 20.41 -3.98 13.27
C ALA A 138 19.81 -4.33 11.88
N ALA A 139 20.60 -4.26 10.82
CA ALA A 139 20.07 -4.47 9.47
C ALA A 139 19.50 -5.88 9.27
N GLU A 140 20.10 -6.88 9.90
CA GLU A 140 19.66 -8.27 9.91
C GLU A 140 18.35 -8.51 10.66
N ASP A 141 18.03 -7.64 11.63
CA ASP A 141 16.82 -7.70 12.46
C ASP A 141 15.71 -6.75 11.97
N PHE A 142 15.91 -6.10 10.82
CA PHE A 142 14.98 -5.08 10.30
C PHE A 142 13.71 -5.70 9.69
N ALA A 143 12.98 -6.46 10.51
CA ALA A 143 11.78 -7.20 10.17
C ALA A 143 10.50 -6.48 10.65
N SER A 144 9.40 -6.64 9.91
CA SER A 144 8.16 -5.89 10.12
C SER A 144 7.59 -6.04 11.54
N ALA A 145 7.63 -7.24 12.12
CA ALA A 145 7.11 -7.48 13.47
C ALA A 145 7.93 -6.77 14.56
N GLU A 146 9.25 -6.79 14.45
CA GLU A 146 10.16 -6.11 15.39
C GLU A 146 10.01 -4.59 15.29
N LEU A 147 9.95 -4.07 14.06
CA LEU A 147 9.74 -2.65 13.79
C LEU A 147 8.40 -2.16 14.37
N GLU A 148 7.33 -2.93 14.17
CA GLU A 148 6.02 -2.60 14.71
C GLU A 148 6.03 -2.57 16.24
N SER A 149 6.59 -3.58 16.87
CA SER A 149 6.69 -3.69 18.31
C SER A 149 7.41 -2.48 18.92
N ARG A 150 8.60 -2.16 18.42
CA ARG A 150 9.40 -1.03 18.91
C ARG A 150 8.75 0.33 18.66
N CYS A 151 8.15 0.52 17.48
CA CYS A 151 7.47 1.77 17.17
C CYS A 151 6.19 1.96 18.01
N ARG A 152 5.47 0.89 18.36
CA ARG A 152 4.32 0.96 19.30
C ARG A 152 4.77 1.38 20.69
N THR A 153 5.84 0.76 21.20
CA THR A 153 6.43 1.17 22.52
C THR A 153 6.84 2.65 22.49
N ALA A 154 7.50 3.11 21.43
CA ALA A 154 7.89 4.51 21.32
C ALA A 154 6.68 5.48 21.26
N ALA A 155 5.60 5.08 20.60
CA ALA A 155 4.36 5.86 20.58
C ALA A 155 3.74 5.95 21.99
N GLU A 156 3.69 4.84 22.74
CA GLU A 156 3.18 4.78 24.09
C GLU A 156 4.01 5.64 25.06
N GLU A 157 5.34 5.57 24.98
CA GLU A 157 6.27 6.39 25.78
C GLU A 157 6.04 7.90 25.58
N LEU A 158 5.67 8.31 24.37
CA LEU A 158 5.36 9.69 24.03
C LEU A 158 3.88 10.07 24.29
N GLY A 159 3.05 9.12 24.71
CA GLY A 159 1.61 9.34 24.91
C GLY A 159 0.84 9.51 23.58
N TRP A 160 1.39 9.06 22.47
CA TRP A 160 0.77 9.15 21.15
C TRP A 160 -0.11 7.93 20.85
N LYS A 161 -1.23 8.18 20.15
CA LYS A 161 -1.98 7.08 19.56
C LYS A 161 -1.17 6.49 18.40
N PRO A 162 -1.11 5.15 18.24
CA PRO A 162 -0.35 4.52 17.17
C PRO A 162 -0.67 5.07 15.77
N GLY A 163 -1.96 5.33 15.48
CA GLY A 163 -2.36 5.88 14.19
C GLY A 163 -1.79 7.28 13.90
N ASP A 164 -1.75 8.14 14.91
CA ASP A 164 -1.19 9.49 14.78
C ASP A 164 0.35 9.44 14.69
N PHE A 165 1.01 8.56 15.44
CA PHE A 165 2.45 8.35 15.39
C PHE A 165 2.91 7.75 14.04
N PHE A 166 2.15 6.80 13.48
CA PHE A 166 2.51 6.13 12.22
C PHE A 166 2.17 6.95 10.98
N LYS A 167 1.27 7.94 11.05
CA LYS A 167 0.89 8.77 9.90
C LYS A 167 2.10 9.48 9.29
N PRO A 168 2.90 10.27 10.03
CA PRO A 168 4.08 10.94 9.47
C PRO A 168 5.12 9.96 8.93
N MET A 169 5.33 8.83 9.59
CA MET A 169 6.23 7.79 9.10
C MET A 169 5.77 7.26 7.74
N ARG A 170 4.48 6.92 7.59
CA ARG A 170 3.90 6.43 6.35
C ARG A 170 4.10 7.41 5.21
N ILE A 171 3.78 8.67 5.42
CA ILE A 171 3.90 9.72 4.40
C ILE A 171 5.37 9.94 4.02
N ALA A 172 6.26 10.02 5.02
CA ALA A 172 7.69 10.17 4.79
C ALA A 172 8.27 9.04 3.93
N LEU A 173 7.87 7.79 4.22
CA LEU A 173 8.43 6.59 3.58
C LEU A 173 7.86 6.31 2.19
N THR A 174 6.58 6.61 1.96
CA THR A 174 5.88 6.23 0.74
C THR A 174 5.44 7.41 -0.13
N GLY A 175 5.53 8.63 0.41
CA GLY A 175 5.02 9.85 -0.23
C GLY A 175 3.50 9.99 -0.18
N ARG A 176 2.78 9.13 0.59
CA ARG A 176 1.31 9.04 0.55
C ARG A 176 0.72 8.71 1.91
N ALA A 177 -0.47 9.27 2.19
CA ALA A 177 -1.24 8.95 3.40
C ALA A 177 -1.84 7.53 3.35
N VAL A 178 -2.17 7.04 2.15
CA VAL A 178 -2.67 5.68 1.90
C VAL A 178 -1.60 4.91 1.11
N SER A 179 -1.12 3.81 1.68
CA SER A 179 -0.03 2.99 1.13
C SER A 179 -0.18 1.54 1.60
N PRO A 180 0.60 0.59 1.11
CA PRO A 180 0.67 -0.75 1.68
C PRO A 180 0.97 -0.74 3.19
N PRO A 181 0.86 -1.87 3.91
CA PRO A 181 1.15 -1.95 5.33
C PRO A 181 2.51 -1.35 5.68
N LEU A 182 2.55 -0.43 6.66
CA LEU A 182 3.73 0.40 6.94
C LEU A 182 4.98 -0.44 7.21
N PHE A 183 4.90 -1.36 8.15
CA PHE A 183 6.09 -2.10 8.61
C PHE A 183 6.59 -3.11 7.57
N GLY A 184 5.69 -3.76 6.82
CA GLY A 184 6.08 -4.56 5.67
C GLY A 184 6.73 -3.73 4.56
N SER A 185 6.24 -2.51 4.33
CA SER A 185 6.87 -1.56 3.39
C SER A 185 8.26 -1.14 3.85
N MET A 186 8.47 -0.94 5.17
CA MET A 186 9.77 -0.60 5.75
C MET A 186 10.78 -1.73 5.60
N GLU A 187 10.37 -2.96 5.87
CA GLU A 187 11.19 -4.16 5.70
C GLU A 187 11.71 -4.29 4.26
N LEU A 188 10.82 -4.11 3.27
CA LEU A 188 11.19 -4.15 1.85
C LEU A 188 12.05 -2.97 1.40
N LEU A 189 11.80 -1.77 1.95
CA LEU A 189 12.57 -0.58 1.63
C LEU A 189 14.00 -0.63 2.19
N GLY A 190 14.16 -1.31 3.33
CA GLY A 190 15.41 -1.43 4.05
C GLY A 190 15.70 -0.24 4.97
N ARG A 191 16.56 -0.48 5.96
CA ARG A 191 16.91 0.44 7.04
C ARG A 191 17.45 1.79 6.52
N GLU A 192 18.40 1.76 5.61
CA GLU A 192 19.09 2.97 5.13
C GLU A 192 18.12 3.94 4.44
N ARG A 193 17.27 3.44 3.54
CA ARG A 193 16.29 4.26 2.83
C ARG A 193 15.19 4.76 3.77
N CYS A 194 14.78 3.95 4.76
CA CYS A 194 13.84 4.41 5.78
C CYS A 194 14.40 5.60 6.55
N LEU A 195 15.65 5.54 7.00
CA LEU A 195 16.30 6.62 7.73
C LEU A 195 16.46 7.88 6.85
N ALA A 196 16.94 7.73 5.62
CA ALA A 196 17.10 8.85 4.69
C ALA A 196 15.78 9.59 4.42
N ARG A 197 14.67 8.86 4.23
CA ARG A 197 13.35 9.45 3.99
C ARG A 197 12.78 10.14 5.23
N ILE A 198 12.97 9.57 6.40
CA ILE A 198 12.58 10.22 7.66
C ILE A 198 13.40 11.49 7.89
N ASP A 199 14.70 11.46 7.66
CA ASP A 199 15.56 12.63 7.76
C ASP A 199 15.12 13.76 6.80
N ALA A 200 14.76 13.42 5.56
CA ALA A 200 14.19 14.37 4.61
C ALA A 200 12.86 15.00 5.10
N ALA A 201 12.00 14.21 5.74
CA ALA A 201 10.75 14.69 6.32
C ALA A 201 10.99 15.62 7.53
N LEU A 202 11.95 15.31 8.39
CA LEU A 202 12.36 16.17 9.51
C LEU A 202 12.88 17.51 9.03
N VAL A 203 13.69 17.53 7.96
CA VAL A 203 14.16 18.79 7.33
C VAL A 203 13.00 19.63 6.81
N LYS A 204 11.98 19.02 6.25
CA LYS A 204 10.77 19.74 5.79
C LYS A 204 10.00 20.35 6.95
N LEU A 205 9.74 19.58 8.02
CA LEU A 205 9.07 20.08 9.21
C LEU A 205 9.83 21.23 9.87
N SER A 206 11.16 21.17 9.95
CA SER A 206 11.97 22.23 10.56
C SER A 206 11.90 23.56 9.80
N ARG A 207 11.72 23.54 8.48
CA ARG A 207 11.59 24.76 7.66
C ARG A 207 10.24 25.45 7.85
N GLU A 208 9.22 24.71 8.23
CA GLU A 208 7.88 25.28 8.50
C GLU A 208 7.80 25.92 9.90
N VAL A 209 8.59 25.42 10.85
CA VAL A 209 8.68 25.94 12.22
C VAL A 209 9.55 27.19 12.31
N ALA A 210 10.45 27.43 11.35
CA ALA A 210 11.31 28.63 11.34
C ALA A 210 10.46 29.88 10.99
N PRO A 211 10.34 30.88 11.88
CA PRO A 211 9.66 32.13 11.56
C PRO A 211 10.36 32.83 10.40
N ALA A 212 9.56 33.39 9.46
CA ALA A 212 10.03 34.21 8.37
C ALA A 212 10.67 35.53 8.85
#